data_acf5605d9518bdff1921a5f45993b8ea
#
_entry.id   acf5605d9518bdff1921a5f45993b8ea
#
_cell.length_a   1.000
_cell.length_b   1.000
_cell.length_c   1.000
_cell.angle_alpha   90.00
_cell.angle_beta   90.00
_cell.angle_gamma   90.00
#
_symmetry.space_group_name_H-M   'P 1'
#
loop_
_entity.id
_entity.type
_entity.pdbx_description
1 polymer ?
#
loop_
_entity_poly.entity_id
_entity_poly.type
_entity_poly.pdbx_seq_one_letter_code
_entity_poly.pdbx_strand_id
1 'polypeptide(L)'
;IWEKVSETAVIQMCAFMYRSIPALNLAREMIQSGEIGEVRHFRSRFLLNMLTEDGNLSWRFSKSQAGLGAMGDLGSHHVDQARFLVGELVRVGALTKTWSTDKQKKILDVNDDAFVCVAEFESGATASFEASRVATAHNLGGWIEVDGTKKSLSFQMERLNELVIYEPNKGPRSQLVTQTGQPYSDFWLPSGIQGQHPLGWNECFAHQARHILEAIAMSKPIAPRADFEDGYRVAEVIETIARSAESGRFEYVNYRQRASKKVSFERTK
;
A
#
# COMPACT_ATOMS: atom_id res chain seq x y z
N ILE A 1 -18.39 7.92 1.32
CA ILE A 1 -18.61 6.55 1.87
C ILE A 1 -18.12 6.52 3.31
N TRP A 2 -16.84 6.85 3.59
CA TRP A 2 -16.26 6.83 4.92
C TRP A 2 -17.09 7.58 5.96
N GLU A 3 -17.47 8.84 5.72
CA GLU A 3 -18.30 9.63 6.61
C GLU A 3 -19.61 8.90 6.97
N LYS A 4 -20.28 8.32 5.96
CA LYS A 4 -21.55 7.62 6.16
C LYS A 4 -21.40 6.32 6.95
N VAL A 5 -20.36 5.55 6.66
CA VAL A 5 -20.11 4.27 7.36
C VAL A 5 -19.63 4.50 8.79
N SER A 6 -18.87 5.58 9.04
CA SER A 6 -18.43 5.93 10.40
C SER A 6 -19.56 6.25 11.39
N GLU A 7 -20.77 6.51 10.88
CA GLU A 7 -21.98 6.70 11.69
C GLU A 7 -22.63 5.37 12.11
N THR A 8 -22.15 4.25 11.57
CA THR A 8 -22.70 2.91 11.80
C THR A 8 -21.73 2.04 12.59
N ALA A 9 -22.22 0.92 13.10
CA ALA A 9 -21.40 -0.12 13.74
C ALA A 9 -20.97 -1.23 12.76
N VAL A 10 -21.08 -0.99 11.45
CA VAL A 10 -20.75 -2.00 10.43
C VAL A 10 -19.24 -2.23 10.38
N ILE A 11 -18.83 -3.49 10.41
CA ILE A 11 -17.45 -3.88 10.13
C ILE A 11 -17.16 -3.61 8.66
N GLN A 12 -16.10 -2.90 8.37
CA GLN A 12 -15.76 -2.43 7.04
C GLN A 12 -14.25 -2.60 6.78
N MET A 13 -13.88 -2.83 5.53
CA MET A 13 -12.49 -3.00 5.13
C MET A 13 -12.27 -2.52 3.71
N CYS A 14 -11.20 -1.73 3.50
CA CYS A 14 -10.57 -1.57 2.20
C CYS A 14 -9.66 -2.76 1.90
N ALA A 15 -9.76 -3.32 0.70
CA ALA A 15 -9.02 -4.53 0.34
C ALA A 15 -7.54 -4.24 -0.04
N PHE A 16 -6.83 -3.46 0.78
CA PHE A 16 -5.39 -3.26 0.63
C PHE A 16 -4.63 -4.49 1.10
N MET A 17 -4.61 -5.52 0.23
CA MET A 17 -4.12 -6.85 0.58
C MET A 17 -2.63 -6.91 0.92
N TYR A 18 -1.84 -5.93 0.49
CA TYR A 18 -0.41 -5.84 0.84
C TYR A 18 -0.17 -5.72 2.34
N ARG A 19 -1.10 -5.13 3.10
CA ARG A 19 -1.07 -5.11 4.56
C ARG A 19 -1.18 -6.52 5.18
N SER A 20 -1.51 -7.53 4.38
CA SER A 20 -1.63 -8.93 4.81
C SER A 20 -0.44 -9.79 4.38
N ILE A 21 0.61 -9.19 3.82
CA ILE A 21 1.87 -9.87 3.51
C ILE A 21 2.71 -9.99 4.78
N PRO A 22 3.12 -11.22 5.19
CA PRO A 22 3.89 -11.42 6.42
C PRO A 22 5.18 -10.59 6.48
N ALA A 23 5.93 -10.49 5.39
CA ALA A 23 7.16 -9.70 5.34
C ALA A 23 6.92 -8.20 5.60
N LEU A 24 5.82 -7.63 5.11
CA LEU A 24 5.46 -6.23 5.39
C LEU A 24 4.95 -6.04 6.82
N ASN A 25 4.31 -7.05 7.42
CA ASN A 25 3.96 -7.00 8.84
C ASN A 25 5.21 -7.05 9.72
N LEU A 26 6.18 -7.92 9.41
CA LEU A 26 7.46 -7.95 10.11
C LEU A 26 8.19 -6.60 9.96
N ALA A 27 8.23 -6.04 8.76
CA ALA A 27 8.83 -4.72 8.54
C ALA A 27 8.16 -3.65 9.43
N ARG A 28 6.83 -3.66 9.51
CA ARG A 28 6.06 -2.74 10.36
C ARG A 28 6.39 -2.93 11.84
N GLU A 29 6.46 -4.16 12.32
CA GLU A 29 6.84 -4.48 13.71
C GLU A 29 8.23 -3.93 14.03
N MET A 30 9.22 -4.13 13.15
CA MET A 30 10.58 -3.61 13.32
C MET A 30 10.64 -2.08 13.30
N ILE A 31 9.81 -1.42 12.48
CA ILE A 31 9.71 0.04 12.46
C ILE A 31 9.08 0.55 13.76
N GLN A 32 7.95 -0.02 14.16
CA GLN A 32 7.20 0.42 15.35
C GLN A 32 7.92 0.15 16.67
N SER A 33 8.71 -0.93 16.74
CA SER A 33 9.56 -1.21 17.91
C SER A 33 10.80 -0.30 18.01
N GLY A 34 11.07 0.52 16.98
CA GLY A 34 12.27 1.36 16.91
C GLY A 34 13.55 0.58 16.60
N GLU A 35 13.45 -0.66 16.15
CA GLU A 35 14.60 -1.50 15.81
C GLU A 35 15.42 -0.91 14.65
N ILE A 36 14.78 -0.27 13.67
CA ILE A 36 15.47 0.41 12.59
C ILE A 36 15.89 1.85 12.93
N GLY A 37 15.50 2.34 14.11
CA GLY A 37 15.66 3.74 14.50
C GLY A 37 14.61 4.65 13.87
N GLU A 38 14.90 5.95 13.78
CA GLU A 38 14.02 6.92 13.10
C GLU A 38 14.05 6.69 11.60
N VAL A 39 12.88 6.65 10.97
CA VAL A 39 12.76 6.53 9.51
C VAL A 39 13.23 7.83 8.86
N ARG A 40 14.09 7.71 7.86
CA ARG A 40 14.61 8.81 7.07
C ARG A 40 14.02 8.87 5.68
N HIS A 41 13.89 7.69 5.03
CA HIS A 41 13.42 7.63 3.67
C HIS A 41 12.63 6.35 3.39
N PHE A 42 11.57 6.48 2.59
CA PHE A 42 10.77 5.39 2.04
C PHE A 42 10.87 5.41 0.52
N ARG A 43 11.08 4.26 -0.10
CA ARG A 43 11.06 4.09 -1.55
C ARG A 43 10.09 3.00 -1.94
N SER A 44 9.38 3.23 -3.02
CA SER A 44 8.44 2.24 -3.54
C SER A 44 8.38 2.29 -5.06
N ARG A 45 8.44 1.12 -5.68
CA ARG A 45 8.38 0.95 -7.13
C ARG A 45 7.43 -0.18 -7.49
N PHE A 46 6.54 0.06 -8.48
CA PHE A 46 5.65 -0.96 -9.00
C PHE A 46 5.61 -0.92 -10.53
N LEU A 47 6.23 -1.90 -11.15
CA LEU A 47 6.40 -1.96 -12.59
C LEU A 47 5.72 -3.22 -13.14
N LEU A 48 4.87 -3.02 -14.13
CA LEU A 48 4.27 -4.11 -14.89
C LEU A 48 3.97 -3.66 -16.33
N ASN A 49 3.73 -4.60 -17.19
CA ASN A 49 3.31 -4.34 -18.57
C ASN A 49 1.89 -4.87 -18.77
N MET A 50 0.93 -3.94 -18.93
CA MET A 50 -0.47 -4.26 -19.21
C MET A 50 -0.82 -4.14 -20.71
N LEU A 51 0.13 -3.77 -21.55
CA LEU A 51 -0.09 -3.67 -22.98
C LEU A 51 -0.16 -5.07 -23.61
N THR A 52 -1.19 -5.29 -24.41
CA THR A 52 -1.36 -6.50 -25.20
C THR A 52 -0.70 -6.35 -26.58
N GLU A 53 -0.26 -7.45 -27.19
CA GLU A 53 0.40 -7.43 -28.50
C GLU A 53 -0.50 -6.87 -29.61
N ASP A 54 -1.80 -7.12 -29.53
CA ASP A 54 -2.81 -6.58 -30.46
C ASP A 54 -3.09 -5.10 -30.28
N GLY A 55 -2.55 -4.49 -29.21
CA GLY A 55 -2.69 -3.08 -28.87
C GLY A 55 -4.10 -2.67 -28.46
N ASN A 56 -4.92 -3.64 -28.01
CA ASN A 56 -6.20 -3.36 -27.38
C ASN A 56 -5.99 -2.90 -25.94
N LEU A 57 -6.68 -1.83 -25.56
CA LEU A 57 -6.66 -1.33 -24.19
C LEU A 57 -7.92 -1.78 -23.45
N SER A 58 -7.73 -2.23 -22.21
CA SER A 58 -8.86 -2.55 -21.33
C SER A 58 -9.52 -1.27 -20.78
N TRP A 59 -10.69 -1.39 -20.15
CA TRP A 59 -11.38 -0.29 -19.51
C TRP A 59 -10.53 0.50 -18.51
N ARG A 60 -9.51 -0.15 -17.91
CA ARG A 60 -8.56 0.49 -16.97
C ARG A 60 -7.75 1.61 -17.59
N PHE A 61 -7.66 1.65 -18.91
CA PHE A 61 -6.97 2.72 -19.63
C PHE A 61 -7.88 3.91 -19.97
N SER A 62 -9.19 3.78 -19.79
CA SER A 62 -10.14 4.86 -20.07
C SER A 62 -10.26 5.79 -18.85
N LYS A 63 -10.00 7.08 -19.05
CA LYS A 63 -10.18 8.11 -18.02
C LYS A 63 -11.64 8.23 -17.60
N SER A 64 -12.58 8.12 -18.54
CA SER A 64 -14.01 8.21 -18.25
C SER A 64 -14.56 7.02 -17.46
N GLN A 65 -13.92 5.84 -17.55
CA GLN A 65 -14.36 4.64 -16.85
C GLN A 65 -13.58 4.38 -15.55
N ALA A 66 -12.25 4.55 -15.59
CA ALA A 66 -11.35 4.24 -14.49
C ALA A 66 -10.85 5.47 -13.73
N GLY A 67 -11.03 6.67 -14.27
CA GLY A 67 -10.45 7.90 -13.71
C GLY A 67 -8.94 7.95 -13.95
N LEU A 68 -8.15 7.73 -12.90
CA LEU A 68 -6.70 7.69 -12.95
C LEU A 68 -6.19 6.30 -13.43
N GLY A 69 -5.04 6.30 -14.10
CA GLY A 69 -4.41 5.09 -14.62
C GLY A 69 -3.46 4.43 -13.62
N ALA A 70 -2.17 4.40 -13.94
CA ALA A 70 -1.15 3.81 -13.06
C ALA A 70 -1.14 4.44 -11.67
N MET A 71 -1.41 5.74 -11.58
CA MET A 71 -1.51 6.46 -10.31
C MET A 71 -2.64 5.92 -9.43
N GLY A 72 -3.83 5.72 -9.99
CA GLY A 72 -4.98 5.19 -9.26
C GLY A 72 -4.86 3.69 -8.97
N ASP A 73 -4.49 2.89 -9.97
CA ASP A 73 -4.45 1.43 -9.89
C ASP A 73 -3.26 0.93 -9.06
N LEU A 74 -2.05 1.40 -9.34
CA LEU A 74 -0.83 0.97 -8.67
C LEU A 74 -0.41 1.91 -7.53
N GLY A 75 -0.53 3.21 -7.76
CA GLY A 75 -0.14 4.24 -6.80
C GLY A 75 -0.93 4.16 -5.49
N SER A 76 -2.21 3.79 -5.52
CA SER A 76 -3.01 3.60 -4.30
C SER A 76 -2.41 2.57 -3.35
N HIS A 77 -1.86 1.48 -3.88
CA HIS A 77 -1.17 0.47 -3.08
C HIS A 77 0.12 1.00 -2.47
N HIS A 78 0.91 1.80 -3.23
CA HIS A 78 2.14 2.40 -2.71
C HIS A 78 1.88 3.39 -1.58
N VAL A 79 0.88 4.26 -1.77
CA VAL A 79 0.46 5.21 -0.75
C VAL A 79 -0.04 4.49 0.50
N ASP A 80 -0.82 3.42 0.33
CA ASP A 80 -1.28 2.61 1.45
C ASP A 80 -0.11 1.96 2.21
N GLN A 81 0.84 1.37 1.49
CA GLN A 81 2.04 0.76 2.08
C GLN A 81 2.91 1.79 2.82
N ALA A 82 3.10 2.98 2.24
CA ALA A 82 3.84 4.07 2.88
C ALA A 82 3.16 4.51 4.19
N ARG A 83 1.84 4.71 4.16
CA ARG A 83 1.05 5.04 5.36
C ARG A 83 1.09 3.92 6.40
N PHE A 84 0.99 2.66 5.98
CA PHE A 84 1.04 1.49 6.85
C PHE A 84 2.37 1.31 7.56
N LEU A 85 3.47 1.59 6.88
CA LEU A 85 4.83 1.39 7.41
C LEU A 85 5.38 2.62 8.13
N VAL A 86 5.16 3.82 7.59
CA VAL A 86 5.84 5.04 8.05
C VAL A 86 4.88 6.04 8.68
N GLY A 87 3.71 6.28 8.07
CA GLY A 87 2.74 7.24 8.58
C GLY A 87 2.14 8.13 7.49
N GLU A 88 1.55 9.26 7.90
CA GLU A 88 0.81 10.15 6.99
C GLU A 88 1.75 11.01 6.15
N LEU A 89 1.37 11.19 4.88
CA LEU A 89 2.04 12.05 3.91
C LEU A 89 1.43 13.46 3.99
N VAL A 90 2.26 14.48 3.99
CA VAL A 90 1.81 15.88 4.13
C VAL A 90 2.02 16.73 2.88
N ARG A 91 2.98 16.36 2.01
CA ARG A 91 3.28 17.12 0.81
C ARG A 91 3.84 16.21 -0.28
N VAL A 92 3.46 16.48 -1.54
CA VAL A 92 3.86 15.67 -2.71
C VAL A 92 4.25 16.56 -3.88
N GLY A 93 5.19 16.04 -4.69
CA GLY A 93 5.57 16.63 -5.99
C GLY A 93 5.64 15.51 -7.04
N ALA A 94 4.95 15.65 -8.17
CA ALA A 94 4.76 14.54 -9.09
C ALA A 94 4.83 14.92 -10.56
N LEU A 95 5.15 13.92 -11.39
CA LEU A 95 5.02 13.94 -12.84
C LEU A 95 4.26 12.69 -13.29
N THR A 96 3.41 12.85 -14.28
CA THR A 96 2.69 11.75 -14.94
C THR A 96 2.93 11.75 -16.43
N LYS A 97 2.78 10.59 -17.05
CA LYS A 97 2.90 10.47 -18.51
C LYS A 97 1.94 9.42 -19.05
N THR A 98 1.42 9.71 -20.26
CA THR A 98 0.63 8.80 -21.08
C THR A 98 1.36 8.60 -22.41
N TRP A 99 1.65 7.36 -22.77
CA TRP A 99 2.23 6.96 -24.07
C TRP A 99 1.29 6.04 -24.83
N SER A 100 0.40 5.35 -24.11
CA SER A 100 -0.50 4.37 -24.71
C SER A 100 -1.53 5.03 -25.61
N THR A 101 -1.84 4.37 -26.71
CA THR A 101 -2.93 4.74 -27.63
C THR A 101 -3.71 3.48 -27.98
N ASP A 102 -5.05 3.56 -27.96
CA ASP A 102 -5.89 2.44 -28.37
C ASP A 102 -5.87 2.32 -29.90
N LYS A 103 -5.28 1.26 -30.44
CA LYS A 103 -5.23 1.00 -31.88
C LYS A 103 -6.62 0.85 -32.52
N GLN A 104 -7.60 0.38 -31.76
CA GLN A 104 -8.99 0.26 -32.22
C GLN A 104 -9.80 1.56 -32.04
N LYS A 105 -9.19 2.59 -31.46
CA LYS A 105 -9.82 3.90 -31.21
C LYS A 105 -11.15 3.83 -30.41
N LYS A 106 -11.32 2.81 -29.60
CA LYS A 106 -12.48 2.69 -28.69
C LYS A 106 -12.32 3.55 -27.44
N ILE A 107 -11.07 3.74 -27.00
CA ILE A 107 -10.70 4.59 -25.87
C ILE A 107 -9.92 5.78 -26.41
N LEU A 108 -10.52 6.95 -26.39
CA LEU A 108 -9.92 8.20 -26.88
C LEU A 108 -9.32 9.04 -25.77
N ASP A 109 -9.76 8.83 -24.54
CA ASP A 109 -9.41 9.54 -23.31
C ASP A 109 -8.49 8.69 -22.41
N VAL A 110 -7.36 8.23 -22.96
CA VAL A 110 -6.42 7.38 -22.22
C VAL A 110 -5.85 8.11 -21.01
N ASN A 111 -5.92 7.46 -19.85
CA ASN A 111 -5.37 7.99 -18.59
C ASN A 111 -3.85 7.72 -18.43
N ASP A 112 -3.27 8.07 -17.31
CA ASP A 112 -1.83 7.98 -17.07
C ASP A 112 -1.27 6.54 -17.12
N ASP A 113 -0.17 6.37 -17.84
CA ASP A 113 0.55 5.08 -17.94
C ASP A 113 1.60 4.91 -16.86
N ALA A 114 2.13 6.02 -16.39
CA ALA A 114 3.15 6.02 -15.35
C ALA A 114 3.14 7.33 -14.57
N PHE A 115 3.64 7.25 -13.33
CA PHE A 115 3.94 8.43 -12.54
C PHE A 115 5.23 8.22 -11.73
N VAL A 116 5.88 9.34 -11.40
CA VAL A 116 6.93 9.45 -10.40
C VAL A 116 6.52 10.53 -9.41
N CYS A 117 6.77 10.30 -8.12
CA CYS A 117 6.39 11.23 -7.08
C CYS A 117 7.46 11.24 -5.98
N VAL A 118 7.75 12.43 -5.45
CA VAL A 118 8.49 12.63 -4.21
C VAL A 118 7.53 13.19 -3.17
N ALA A 119 7.70 12.80 -1.91
CA ALA A 119 6.80 13.18 -0.85
C ALA A 119 7.52 13.39 0.49
N GLU A 120 6.82 14.01 1.42
CA GLU A 120 7.24 14.23 2.79
C GLU A 120 6.18 13.67 3.74
N PHE A 121 6.62 12.94 4.77
CA PHE A 121 5.78 12.46 5.86
C PHE A 121 5.65 13.49 6.96
N GLU A 122 4.61 13.37 7.77
CA GLU A 122 4.41 14.19 8.97
C GLU A 122 5.60 14.11 9.95
N SER A 123 6.28 12.97 9.98
CA SER A 123 7.51 12.77 10.77
C SER A 123 8.74 13.54 10.26
N GLY A 124 8.67 14.13 9.07
CA GLY A 124 9.80 14.75 8.37
C GLY A 124 10.62 13.77 7.52
N ALA A 125 10.31 12.48 7.54
CA ALA A 125 10.89 11.52 6.61
C ALA A 125 10.45 11.85 5.16
N THR A 126 11.27 11.46 4.19
CA THR A 126 10.95 11.68 2.76
C THR A 126 10.54 10.37 2.08
N ALA A 127 9.84 10.48 0.94
CA ALA A 127 9.48 9.33 0.14
C ALA A 127 9.70 9.54 -1.35
N SER A 128 9.90 8.45 -2.08
CA SER A 128 9.83 8.40 -3.54
C SER A 128 8.97 7.24 -4.00
N PHE A 129 8.13 7.50 -4.99
CA PHE A 129 7.21 6.54 -5.60
C PHE A 129 7.42 6.51 -7.10
N GLU A 130 7.39 5.31 -7.66
CA GLU A 130 7.39 5.09 -9.10
C GLU A 130 6.40 3.98 -9.43
N ALA A 131 5.48 4.22 -10.36
CA ALA A 131 4.67 3.15 -10.93
C ALA A 131 4.52 3.32 -12.42
N SER A 132 4.53 2.17 -13.13
CA SER A 132 4.27 2.10 -14.55
C SER A 132 3.51 0.84 -14.88
N ARG A 133 2.47 0.96 -15.71
CA ARG A 133 1.72 -0.17 -16.26
C ARG A 133 2.11 -0.52 -17.71
N VAL A 134 3.16 0.13 -18.20
CA VAL A 134 3.69 -0.06 -19.55
C VAL A 134 5.21 -0.33 -19.52
N ALA A 135 5.72 -0.80 -18.41
CA ALA A 135 7.12 -1.15 -18.23
C ALA A 135 7.42 -2.47 -18.96
N THR A 136 7.96 -2.38 -20.16
CA THR A 136 8.27 -3.55 -21.02
C THR A 136 9.10 -4.56 -20.26
N ALA A 137 8.75 -5.84 -20.38
CA ALA A 137 9.40 -7.00 -19.76
C ALA A 137 9.29 -7.09 -18.22
N HIS A 138 8.53 -6.23 -17.57
CA HIS A 138 8.15 -6.40 -16.17
C HIS A 138 6.78 -7.08 -16.07
N ASN A 139 6.73 -8.25 -15.44
CA ASN A 139 5.48 -8.97 -15.24
C ASN A 139 4.74 -8.49 -13.98
N LEU A 140 5.48 -8.34 -12.87
CA LEU A 140 4.98 -7.83 -11.60
C LEU A 140 6.18 -7.45 -10.71
N GLY A 141 6.74 -6.28 -10.90
CA GLY A 141 7.90 -5.81 -10.15
C GLY A 141 7.49 -4.85 -9.05
N GLY A 142 7.18 -5.36 -7.86
CA GLY A 142 6.91 -4.55 -6.66
C GLY A 142 8.12 -4.53 -5.73
N TRP A 143 8.58 -3.35 -5.35
CA TRP A 143 9.71 -3.18 -4.44
C TRP A 143 9.46 -2.04 -3.46
N ILE A 144 9.85 -2.26 -2.19
CA ILE A 144 9.79 -1.28 -1.11
C ILE A 144 11.12 -1.30 -0.38
N GLU A 145 11.60 -0.12 0.00
CA GLU A 145 12.74 0.05 0.88
C GLU A 145 12.45 1.14 1.91
N VAL A 146 12.88 0.89 3.15
CA VAL A 146 12.76 1.84 4.25
C VAL A 146 14.11 2.01 4.91
N ASP A 147 14.65 3.22 4.86
CA ASP A 147 15.90 3.57 5.53
C ASP A 147 15.61 4.18 6.90
N GLY A 148 16.12 3.56 7.94
CA GLY A 148 16.15 4.11 9.28
C GLY A 148 17.55 4.59 9.68
N THR A 149 17.66 5.13 10.89
CA THR A 149 18.96 5.60 11.42
C THR A 149 19.88 4.46 11.88
N LYS A 150 19.34 3.25 12.10
CA LYS A 150 20.09 2.08 12.59
C LYS A 150 20.13 0.94 11.57
N LYS A 151 19.07 0.72 10.82
CA LYS A 151 18.92 -0.35 9.82
C LYS A 151 18.09 0.11 8.64
N SER A 152 18.23 -0.58 7.51
CA SER A 152 17.30 -0.45 6.38
C SER A 152 16.63 -1.79 6.12
N LEU A 153 15.42 -1.72 5.58
CA LEU A 153 14.59 -2.87 5.23
C LEU A 153 14.27 -2.82 3.74
N SER A 154 14.29 -3.97 3.06
CA SER A 154 13.85 -4.06 1.67
C SER A 154 12.96 -5.28 1.47
N PHE A 155 11.86 -5.08 0.76
CA PHE A 155 10.91 -6.11 0.37
C PHE A 155 10.74 -6.11 -1.16
N GLN A 156 10.68 -7.29 -1.75
CA GLN A 156 10.41 -7.50 -3.17
C GLN A 156 9.28 -8.51 -3.35
N MET A 157 8.34 -8.20 -4.22
CA MET A 157 7.19 -9.07 -4.46
C MET A 157 7.54 -10.42 -5.06
N GLU A 158 8.59 -10.48 -5.88
CA GLU A 158 9.11 -11.71 -6.45
C GLU A 158 9.74 -12.63 -5.40
N ARG A 159 10.01 -12.09 -4.21
CA ARG A 159 10.53 -12.80 -3.03
C ARG A 159 9.60 -12.63 -1.83
N LEU A 160 8.34 -12.97 -2.04
CA LEU A 160 7.21 -12.70 -1.13
C LEU A 160 7.44 -13.16 0.33
N ASN A 161 8.25 -14.22 0.52
CA ASN A 161 8.48 -14.85 1.82
C ASN A 161 9.72 -14.30 2.56
N GLU A 162 10.32 -13.23 2.07
CA GLU A 162 11.56 -12.71 2.60
C GLU A 162 11.48 -11.21 2.88
N LEU A 163 12.08 -10.81 3.99
CA LEU A 163 12.43 -9.43 4.28
C LEU A 163 13.96 -9.32 4.32
N VAL A 164 14.53 -8.44 3.50
CA VAL A 164 15.98 -8.18 3.55
C VAL A 164 16.25 -7.06 4.54
N ILE A 165 17.15 -7.32 5.48
CA ILE A 165 17.55 -6.41 6.54
C ILE A 165 19.01 -6.03 6.32
N TYR A 166 19.28 -4.73 6.24
CA TYR A 166 20.62 -4.16 6.12
C TYR A 166 21.05 -3.60 7.47
N GLU A 167 22.17 -4.08 7.99
CA GLU A 167 22.77 -3.58 9.21
C GLU A 167 24.16 -3.01 8.91
N PRO A 168 24.56 -1.89 9.53
CA PRO A 168 25.91 -1.36 9.37
C PRO A 168 26.96 -2.43 9.67
N ASN A 169 27.95 -2.56 8.80
CA ASN A 169 29.09 -3.47 8.91
C ASN A 169 28.75 -4.98 8.90
N LYS A 170 27.51 -5.38 8.61
CA LYS A 170 27.11 -6.80 8.60
C LYS A 170 26.65 -7.32 7.23
N GLY A 171 26.46 -6.41 6.26
CA GLY A 171 25.88 -6.76 4.97
C GLY A 171 24.38 -7.11 5.04
N PRO A 172 23.73 -7.39 3.90
CA PRO A 172 22.33 -7.75 3.84
C PRO A 172 22.08 -9.14 4.41
N ARG A 173 21.00 -9.29 5.18
CA ARG A 173 20.51 -10.56 5.70
C ARG A 173 19.04 -10.76 5.26
N SER A 174 18.75 -11.90 4.64
CA SER A 174 17.37 -12.28 4.33
C SER A 174 16.72 -12.97 5.53
N GLN A 175 15.59 -12.45 5.98
CA GLN A 175 14.75 -13.04 7.02
C GLN A 175 13.55 -13.73 6.37
N LEU A 176 13.48 -15.06 6.50
CA LEU A 176 12.31 -15.82 6.06
C LEU A 176 11.15 -15.60 7.01
N VAL A 177 9.97 -15.30 6.47
CA VAL A 177 8.75 -15.02 7.23
C VAL A 177 7.78 -16.22 7.30
N THR A 178 8.22 -17.38 6.83
CA THR A 178 7.45 -18.64 6.86
C THR A 178 7.79 -19.52 8.05
N GLN A 179 8.58 -19.01 9.00
CA GLN A 179 9.01 -19.74 10.18
C GLN A 179 8.05 -19.50 11.35
N THR A 180 8.07 -20.42 12.34
CA THR A 180 7.34 -20.25 13.60
C THR A 180 7.71 -18.93 14.29
N GLY A 181 6.72 -18.22 14.80
CA GLY A 181 6.88 -16.92 15.45
C GLY A 181 6.89 -15.73 14.49
N GLN A 182 6.83 -15.95 13.19
CA GLN A 182 6.64 -14.90 12.21
C GLN A 182 5.16 -14.52 12.05
N PRO A 183 4.83 -13.34 11.52
CA PRO A 183 3.45 -12.94 11.29
C PRO A 183 2.68 -14.00 10.50
N TYR A 184 1.46 -14.33 10.96
CA TYR A 184 0.57 -15.35 10.39
C TYR A 184 1.06 -16.81 10.48
N SER A 185 2.18 -17.10 11.12
CA SER A 185 2.68 -18.48 11.24
C SER A 185 1.68 -19.42 11.94
N ASP A 186 0.88 -18.92 12.88
CA ASP A 186 -0.19 -19.65 13.57
C ASP A 186 -1.35 -20.08 12.66
N PHE A 187 -1.51 -19.42 11.51
CA PHE A 187 -2.58 -19.71 10.56
C PHE A 187 -2.23 -20.86 9.62
N TRP A 188 -0.96 -20.96 9.21
CA TRP A 188 -0.50 -21.92 8.21
C TRP A 188 0.22 -23.13 8.79
N LEU A 189 0.79 -22.99 9.96
CA LEU A 189 1.59 -24.02 10.59
C LEU A 189 0.74 -24.75 11.64
N PRO A 190 0.40 -26.04 11.43
CA PRO A 190 -0.22 -26.84 12.47
C PRO A 190 0.65 -26.87 13.72
N SER A 191 0.02 -26.87 14.89
CA SER A 191 0.70 -26.97 16.18
C SER A 191 1.65 -28.20 16.19
N GLY A 192 2.90 -27.96 16.54
CA GLY A 192 3.93 -29.01 16.62
C GLY A 192 4.67 -29.32 15.32
N ILE A 193 4.27 -28.72 14.20
CA ILE A 193 5.03 -28.82 12.95
C ILE A 193 5.82 -27.51 12.76
N GLN A 194 7.12 -27.61 12.75
CA GLN A 194 7.99 -26.54 12.29
C GLN A 194 7.99 -26.57 10.76
N GLY A 195 6.89 -26.08 10.16
CA GLY A 195 6.75 -26.01 8.74
C GLY A 195 7.46 -24.77 8.19
N GLN A 196 7.95 -24.86 6.99
CA GLN A 196 8.59 -23.78 6.24
C GLN A 196 8.05 -23.77 4.82
N HIS A 197 6.74 -24.01 4.69
CA HIS A 197 6.10 -23.97 3.38
C HIS A 197 6.05 -22.53 2.89
N PRO A 198 6.54 -22.25 1.67
CA PRO A 198 6.42 -20.93 1.09
C PRO A 198 4.96 -20.56 0.89
N LEU A 199 4.63 -19.29 1.18
CA LEU A 199 3.33 -18.72 0.90
C LEU A 199 3.32 -18.11 -0.49
N GLY A 200 2.22 -18.20 -1.19
CA GLY A 200 1.98 -17.56 -2.46
C GLY A 200 1.13 -16.31 -2.36
N TRP A 201 0.79 -15.76 -3.49
CA TRP A 201 -0.01 -14.54 -3.60
C TRP A 201 -1.43 -14.70 -3.03
N ASN A 202 -2.05 -15.87 -3.26
CA ASN A 202 -3.43 -16.12 -2.84
C ASN A 202 -3.58 -16.20 -1.31
N GLU A 203 -2.54 -16.63 -0.60
CA GLU A 203 -2.55 -16.72 0.85
C GLU A 203 -2.67 -15.33 1.51
N CYS A 204 -2.18 -14.29 0.86
CA CYS A 204 -2.34 -12.91 1.35
C CYS A 204 -3.82 -12.49 1.37
N PHE A 205 -4.62 -12.93 0.40
CA PHE A 205 -6.08 -12.72 0.43
C PHE A 205 -6.75 -13.60 1.49
N ALA A 206 -6.25 -14.82 1.73
CA ALA A 206 -6.75 -15.65 2.82
C ALA A 206 -6.49 -15.01 4.18
N HIS A 207 -5.31 -14.43 4.41
CA HIS A 207 -5.04 -13.63 5.60
C HIS A 207 -6.03 -12.47 5.75
N GLN A 208 -6.30 -11.75 4.66
CA GLN A 208 -7.25 -10.65 4.67
C GLN A 208 -8.67 -11.12 5.00
N ALA A 209 -9.11 -12.24 4.39
CA ALA A 209 -10.41 -12.85 4.67
C ALA A 209 -10.53 -13.31 6.14
N ARG A 210 -9.50 -13.97 6.69
CA ARG A 210 -9.46 -14.33 8.12
C ARG A 210 -9.72 -13.11 9.00
N HIS A 211 -9.04 -12.03 8.75
CA HIS A 211 -9.16 -10.85 9.59
C HIS A 211 -10.56 -10.22 9.59
N ILE A 212 -11.22 -10.13 8.43
CA ILE A 212 -12.58 -9.59 8.41
C ILE A 212 -13.56 -10.54 9.10
N LEU A 213 -13.39 -11.86 8.93
CA LEU A 213 -14.22 -12.86 9.60
C LEU A 213 -14.03 -12.84 11.13
N GLU A 214 -12.80 -12.73 11.61
CA GLU A 214 -12.50 -12.57 13.04
C GLU A 214 -13.09 -11.29 13.61
N ALA A 215 -13.00 -10.16 12.89
CA ALA A 215 -13.58 -8.90 13.31
C ALA A 215 -15.11 -9.00 13.42
N ILE A 216 -15.78 -9.65 12.47
CA ILE A 216 -17.22 -9.89 12.50
C ILE A 216 -17.57 -10.80 13.69
N ALA A 217 -16.88 -11.93 13.86
CA ALA A 217 -17.13 -12.88 14.93
C ALA A 217 -16.94 -12.27 16.33
N MET A 218 -15.96 -11.38 16.49
CA MET A 218 -15.64 -10.73 17.76
C MET A 218 -16.35 -9.40 17.95
N SER A 219 -17.09 -8.91 16.97
CA SER A 219 -17.70 -7.57 16.94
C SER A 219 -16.69 -6.46 17.29
N LYS A 220 -15.47 -6.56 16.78
CA LYS A 220 -14.37 -5.63 17.03
C LYS A 220 -13.86 -5.03 15.73
N PRO A 221 -13.32 -3.78 15.75
CA PRO A 221 -12.66 -3.22 14.59
C PRO A 221 -11.51 -4.11 14.12
N ILE A 222 -11.28 -4.12 12.80
CA ILE A 222 -10.16 -4.83 12.21
C ILE A 222 -8.88 -4.01 12.46
N ALA A 223 -7.90 -4.57 13.13
CA ALA A 223 -6.59 -3.95 13.31
C ALA A 223 -5.50 -5.01 13.04
N PRO A 224 -4.46 -4.69 12.30
CA PRO A 224 -4.05 -3.41 11.68
C PRO A 224 -4.56 -3.23 10.23
N ARG A 225 -5.85 -3.45 9.98
CA ARG A 225 -6.45 -3.43 8.63
C ARG A 225 -6.74 -2.03 8.13
N ALA A 226 -6.79 -1.92 6.80
CA ALA A 226 -7.30 -0.74 6.17
C ALA A 226 -8.83 -0.68 6.30
N ASP A 227 -9.33 0.33 6.94
CA ASP A 227 -10.75 0.69 6.95
C ASP A 227 -11.09 1.71 5.85
N PHE A 228 -12.32 2.20 5.82
CA PHE A 228 -12.68 3.21 4.84
C PHE A 228 -12.10 4.60 5.13
N GLU A 229 -11.63 4.87 6.35
CA GLU A 229 -10.83 6.06 6.61
C GLU A 229 -9.45 5.95 5.94
N ASP A 230 -8.81 4.78 6.01
CA ASP A 230 -7.58 4.52 5.26
C ASP A 230 -7.79 4.69 3.77
N GLY A 231 -8.90 4.12 3.24
CA GLY A 231 -9.26 4.26 1.82
C GLY A 231 -9.43 5.73 1.40
N TYR A 232 -10.11 6.54 2.25
CA TYR A 232 -10.26 7.97 2.04
C TYR A 232 -8.89 8.69 2.05
N ARG A 233 -8.04 8.40 3.05
CA ARG A 233 -6.73 9.04 3.18
C ARG A 233 -5.81 8.72 2.00
N VAL A 234 -5.84 7.47 1.52
CA VAL A 234 -5.15 7.08 0.29
C VAL A 234 -5.68 7.85 -0.92
N ALA A 235 -6.99 7.94 -1.07
CA ALA A 235 -7.60 8.69 -2.17
C ALA A 235 -7.21 10.18 -2.14
N GLU A 236 -7.17 10.82 -0.95
CA GLU A 236 -6.75 12.21 -0.80
C GLU A 236 -5.30 12.44 -1.24
N VAL A 237 -4.39 11.51 -0.90
CA VAL A 237 -2.99 11.57 -1.37
C VAL A 237 -2.92 11.41 -2.89
N ILE A 238 -3.63 10.44 -3.45
CA ILE A 238 -3.66 10.18 -4.91
C ILE A 238 -4.20 11.41 -5.66
N GLU A 239 -5.28 12.01 -5.20
CA GLU A 239 -5.82 13.25 -5.77
C GLU A 239 -4.82 14.41 -5.66
N THR A 240 -4.07 14.48 -4.56
CA THR A 240 -3.02 15.49 -4.37
C THR A 240 -1.85 15.26 -5.34
N ILE A 241 -1.45 14.00 -5.56
CA ILE A 241 -0.45 13.64 -6.57
C ILE A 241 -0.91 14.07 -7.97
N ALA A 242 -2.19 13.84 -8.32
CA ALA A 242 -2.76 14.27 -9.59
C ALA A 242 -2.72 15.80 -9.75
N ARG A 243 -3.16 16.55 -8.73
CA ARG A 243 -3.08 18.02 -8.73
C ARG A 243 -1.64 18.52 -8.89
N SER A 244 -0.70 17.88 -8.19
CA SER A 244 0.72 18.24 -8.31
C SER A 244 1.27 18.01 -9.71
N ALA A 245 0.93 16.88 -10.33
CA ALA A 245 1.35 16.57 -11.70
C ALA A 245 0.75 17.56 -12.72
N GLU A 246 -0.49 18.03 -12.50
CA GLU A 246 -1.16 19.00 -13.35
C GLU A 246 -0.62 20.42 -13.15
N SER A 247 -0.42 20.84 -11.88
CA SER A 247 0.08 22.19 -11.56
C SER A 247 1.60 22.36 -11.77
N GLY A 248 2.35 21.26 -11.82
CA GLY A 248 3.81 21.28 -11.86
C GLY A 248 4.46 21.79 -10.56
N ARG A 249 3.73 21.77 -9.45
CA ARG A 249 4.17 22.28 -8.15
C ARG A 249 4.03 21.24 -7.06
N PHE A 250 4.73 21.44 -5.94
CA PHE A 250 4.44 20.72 -4.73
C PHE A 250 3.07 21.11 -4.19
N GLU A 251 2.28 20.09 -3.81
CA GLU A 251 0.94 20.26 -3.26
C GLU A 251 0.86 19.65 -1.84
N TYR A 252 0.10 20.29 -0.95
CA TYR A 252 -0.15 19.79 0.39
C TYR A 252 -1.35 18.85 0.41
N VAL A 253 -1.21 17.76 1.18
CA VAL A 253 -2.30 16.81 1.43
C VAL A 253 -3.22 17.38 2.51
N ASN A 254 -4.49 17.57 2.19
CA ASN A 254 -5.46 18.18 3.10
C ASN A 254 -6.47 17.12 3.58
N TYR A 255 -6.10 16.34 4.59
CA TYR A 255 -7.01 15.38 5.18
C TYR A 255 -8.16 16.07 5.91
N ARG A 256 -9.39 15.62 5.63
CA ARG A 256 -10.55 16.04 6.39
C ARG A 256 -10.44 15.52 7.82
N GLN A 257 -10.65 16.37 8.79
CA GLN A 257 -10.76 15.95 10.18
C GLN A 257 -12.07 15.21 10.39
N ARG A 258 -12.03 14.11 11.13
CA ARG A 258 -13.24 13.43 11.58
C ARG A 258 -14.06 14.39 12.43
N ALA A 259 -15.31 14.62 12.07
CA ALA A 259 -16.21 15.38 12.94
C ALA A 259 -16.21 14.74 14.33
N SER A 260 -15.78 15.47 15.35
CA SER A 260 -15.71 14.97 16.71
C SER A 260 -17.13 14.57 17.15
N LYS A 261 -17.42 13.27 17.20
CA LYS A 261 -18.64 12.80 17.87
C LYS A 261 -18.54 13.17 19.34
N LYS A 262 -19.37 14.09 19.79
CA LYS A 262 -19.76 14.14 21.20
C LYS A 262 -20.55 12.86 21.47
N VAL A 263 -19.86 11.81 21.92
CA VAL A 263 -20.53 10.62 22.47
C VAL A 263 -21.08 11.06 23.83
N SER A 264 -22.33 11.43 23.87
CA SER A 264 -23.06 11.54 25.12
C SER A 264 -23.31 10.11 25.59
N PHE A 265 -22.53 9.67 26.56
CA PHE A 265 -22.90 8.49 27.36
C PHE A 265 -24.09 8.86 28.20
N GLU A 266 -25.31 8.66 27.75
CA GLU A 266 -26.45 8.56 28.62
C GLU A 266 -26.28 7.32 29.50
N ARG A 267 -25.94 7.55 30.77
CA ARG A 267 -26.02 6.51 31.79
C ARG A 267 -27.53 6.23 31.99
N THR A 268 -28.01 5.17 31.38
CA THR A 268 -29.28 4.57 31.77
C THR A 268 -29.12 4.09 33.22
N LYS A 269 -29.92 4.66 34.10
CA LYS A 269 -30.06 4.25 35.50
C LYS A 269 -30.81 2.93 35.59
#